data_fab322c9fc698abbdd233fbb6d5e1a5e
#
_entry.id   fab322c9fc698abbdd233fbb6d5e1a5e
#
_cell.length_a   1.000
_cell.length_b   1.000
_cell.length_c   1.000
_cell.angle_alpha   90.00
_cell.angle_beta   90.00
_cell.angle_gamma   90.00
#
_symmetry.space_group_name_H-M   'P 1'
#
loop_
_entity.id
_entity.type
_entity.pdbx_description
1 polymer ?
#
loop_
_entity_poly.entity_id
_entity_poly.type
_entity_poly.pdbx_seq_one_letter_code
_entity_poly.pdbx_strand_id
1 'polypeptide(L)'
;DNPVFVQTLGMCPVLAVSNTARNALAMGLATLFVLCMSNAAVSALRRFIPREVRIATYILIIATFVTVVDYVIQAVSLDLHRALGAFISLIVVNCLILGRAEAFASRNPVGLSILDGLGNGMGFCLALFSLGAVREILGAGSFFGISLFGASFQGWVVMILPSGGFFT
;
A
#
# COMPACT_ATOMS: atom_id res chain seq x y z
N ASP A 1 -3.09 -7.00 15.05
CA ASP A 1 -2.42 -7.91 14.10
C ASP A 1 -2.04 -7.18 12.83
N ASN A 2 -0.76 -7.30 12.45
CA ASN A 2 -0.26 -6.65 11.25
C ASN A 2 -0.69 -7.43 9.99
N PRO A 3 -1.36 -6.81 9.00
CA PRO A 3 -1.85 -7.53 7.84
C PRO A 3 -0.76 -8.12 6.96
N VAL A 4 0.42 -7.48 6.90
CA VAL A 4 1.54 -7.98 6.09
C VAL A 4 2.24 -9.15 6.77
N PHE A 5 2.56 -9.01 8.05
CA PHE A 5 3.35 -10.01 8.77
C PHE A 5 2.55 -11.21 9.24
N VAL A 6 1.27 -11.02 9.54
CA VAL A 6 0.42 -12.08 10.11
C VAL A 6 -0.47 -12.70 9.03
N GLN A 7 -1.12 -11.88 8.22
CA GLN A 7 -2.09 -12.34 7.23
C GLN A 7 -1.50 -12.51 5.83
N THR A 8 -0.26 -12.04 5.62
CA THR A 8 0.43 -12.03 4.31
C THR A 8 -0.36 -11.36 3.18
N LEU A 9 -1.23 -10.41 3.55
CA LEU A 9 -2.00 -9.61 2.61
C LEU A 9 -1.23 -8.35 2.22
N GLY A 10 -1.33 -7.97 0.96
CA GLY A 10 -0.66 -6.76 0.47
C GLY A 10 0.82 -6.95 0.17
N MET A 11 1.27 -8.17 -0.06
CA MET A 11 2.67 -8.46 -0.38
C MET A 11 3.11 -7.89 -1.73
N CYS A 12 2.21 -7.78 -2.69
CA CYS A 12 2.55 -7.30 -4.04
C CYS A 12 3.17 -5.90 -4.02
N PRO A 13 2.52 -4.86 -3.45
CA PRO A 13 3.14 -3.55 -3.36
C PRO A 13 4.32 -3.51 -2.39
N VAL A 14 4.31 -4.33 -1.35
CA VAL A 14 5.44 -4.43 -0.42
C VAL A 14 6.72 -4.84 -1.15
N LEU A 15 6.64 -5.86 -1.99
CA LEU A 15 7.79 -6.33 -2.74
C LEU A 15 8.23 -5.34 -3.83
N ALA A 16 7.29 -4.65 -4.45
CA ALA A 16 7.57 -3.77 -5.58
C ALA A 16 8.10 -2.39 -5.16
N VAL A 17 7.58 -1.79 -4.09
CA VAL A 17 7.78 -0.37 -3.76
C VAL A 17 8.69 -0.17 -2.54
N SER A 18 9.02 -1.22 -1.80
CA SER A 18 9.82 -1.12 -0.57
C SER A 18 11.32 -0.91 -0.82
N ASN A 19 11.74 -0.51 -2.01
CA ASN A 19 13.14 -0.24 -2.33
C ASN A 19 13.69 1.02 -1.64
N THR A 20 12.85 2.02 -1.36
CA THR A 20 13.22 3.21 -0.59
C THR A 20 12.17 3.49 0.48
N ALA A 21 12.62 4.03 1.64
CA ALA A 21 11.73 4.36 2.75
C ALA A 21 10.73 5.47 2.37
N ARG A 22 11.17 6.43 1.57
CA ARG A 22 10.33 7.54 1.09
C ARG A 22 9.17 7.03 0.22
N ASN A 23 9.47 6.20 -0.76
CA ASN A 23 8.46 5.62 -1.64
C ASN A 23 7.53 4.68 -0.88
N ALA A 24 8.09 3.89 0.03
CA ALA A 24 7.32 2.99 0.88
C ALA A 24 6.32 3.76 1.75
N LEU A 25 6.75 4.87 2.35
CA LEU A 25 5.88 5.71 3.18
C LEU A 25 4.77 6.35 2.35
N ALA A 26 5.10 6.92 1.20
CA ALA A 26 4.11 7.54 0.30
C ALA A 26 3.07 6.52 -0.16
N MET A 27 3.51 5.34 -0.56
CA MET A 27 2.62 4.25 -0.99
C MET A 27 1.75 3.76 0.15
N GLY A 28 2.32 3.66 1.35
CA GLY A 28 1.58 3.26 2.55
C GLY A 28 0.47 4.24 2.90
N LEU A 29 0.75 5.55 2.85
CA LEU A 29 -0.24 6.59 3.11
C LEU A 29 -1.35 6.60 2.05
N ALA A 30 -0.99 6.44 0.77
CA ALA A 30 -1.96 6.35 -0.31
C ALA A 30 -2.88 5.13 -0.13
N THR A 31 -2.30 3.99 0.22
CA THR A 31 -3.05 2.76 0.49
C THR A 31 -3.97 2.91 1.70
N LEU A 32 -3.50 3.56 2.77
CA LEU A 32 -4.31 3.84 3.96
C LEU A 32 -5.55 4.66 3.60
N PHE A 33 -5.37 5.74 2.85
CA PHE A 33 -6.47 6.59 2.41
C PHE A 33 -7.47 5.81 1.55
N VAL A 34 -7.00 5.11 0.54
CA VAL A 34 -7.86 4.31 -0.36
C VAL A 34 -8.59 3.21 0.43
N LEU A 35 -7.91 2.55 1.35
CA LEU A 35 -8.51 1.50 2.18
C LEU A 35 -9.66 2.03 3.03
N CYS A 36 -9.46 3.16 3.71
CA CYS A 36 -10.50 3.78 4.53
C CYS A 36 -11.71 4.22 3.70
N MET A 37 -11.46 4.91 2.58
CA MET A 37 -12.53 5.42 1.72
C MET A 37 -13.28 4.29 1.03
N SER A 38 -12.58 3.28 0.53
CA SER A 38 -13.22 2.14 -0.12
C SER A 38 -14.03 1.29 0.87
N ASN A 39 -13.52 1.07 2.08
CA ASN A 39 -14.28 0.37 3.12
C ASN A 39 -15.58 1.12 3.46
N ALA A 40 -15.52 2.44 3.58
CA ALA A 40 -16.69 3.26 3.83
C ALA A 40 -17.71 3.15 2.68
N ALA A 41 -17.24 3.26 1.43
CA ALA A 41 -18.10 3.19 0.25
C ALA A 41 -18.73 1.80 0.09
N VAL A 42 -17.95 0.74 0.26
CA VAL A 42 -18.44 -0.65 0.17
C VAL A 42 -19.49 -0.91 1.25
N SER A 43 -19.23 -0.46 2.47
CA SER A 43 -20.18 -0.63 3.58
C SER A 43 -21.48 0.14 3.34
N ALA A 44 -21.41 1.35 2.77
CA ALA A 44 -22.58 2.14 2.43
C ALA A 44 -23.41 1.49 1.31
N LEU A 45 -22.73 0.95 0.31
CA LEU A 45 -23.37 0.38 -0.89
C LEU A 45 -23.68 -1.12 -0.76
N ARG A 46 -23.34 -1.77 0.34
CA ARG A 46 -23.47 -3.22 0.50
C ARG A 46 -24.87 -3.78 0.25
N ARG A 47 -25.89 -2.96 0.47
CA ARG A 47 -27.29 -3.36 0.24
C ARG A 47 -27.69 -3.38 -1.23
N PHE A 48 -26.99 -2.60 -2.07
CA PHE A 48 -27.30 -2.46 -3.49
C PHE A 48 -26.51 -3.41 -4.37
N ILE A 49 -25.43 -3.99 -3.84
CA ILE A 49 -24.51 -4.82 -4.64
C ILE A 49 -24.98 -6.28 -4.60
N PRO A 50 -25.38 -6.87 -5.76
CA PRO A 50 -25.70 -8.29 -5.83
C PRO A 50 -24.46 -9.16 -5.63
N ARG A 51 -24.64 -10.36 -5.09
CA ARG A 51 -23.52 -11.26 -4.76
C ARG A 51 -22.71 -11.69 -5.98
N GLU A 52 -23.35 -11.76 -7.14
CA GLU A 52 -22.73 -12.26 -8.37
C GLU A 52 -21.65 -11.32 -8.93
N VAL A 53 -21.82 -10.00 -8.77
CA VAL A 53 -20.91 -8.98 -9.32
C VAL A 53 -20.16 -8.23 -8.23
N ARG A 54 -20.08 -8.79 -7.02
CA ARG A 54 -19.52 -8.14 -5.84
C ARG A 54 -18.07 -7.71 -6.05
N ILE A 55 -17.21 -8.63 -6.50
CA ILE A 55 -15.78 -8.38 -6.67
C ILE A 55 -15.53 -7.31 -7.73
N ALA A 56 -16.25 -7.39 -8.87
CA ALA A 56 -16.13 -6.40 -9.95
C ALA A 56 -16.52 -5.01 -9.48
N THR A 57 -17.60 -4.88 -8.69
CA THR A 57 -18.05 -3.62 -8.13
C THR A 57 -17.04 -3.04 -7.15
N TYR A 58 -16.43 -3.88 -6.32
CA TYR A 58 -15.40 -3.45 -5.38
C TYR A 58 -14.16 -2.91 -6.10
N ILE A 59 -13.73 -3.59 -7.16
CA ILE A 59 -12.60 -3.13 -7.97
C ILE A 59 -12.91 -1.77 -8.61
N LEU A 60 -14.11 -1.54 -9.10
CA LEU A 60 -14.52 -0.26 -9.66
C LEU A 60 -14.49 0.86 -8.62
N ILE A 61 -15.00 0.62 -7.42
CA ILE A 61 -14.99 1.58 -6.33
C ILE A 61 -13.54 1.93 -5.95
N ILE A 62 -12.70 0.92 -5.77
CA ILE A 62 -11.30 1.09 -5.42
C ILE A 62 -10.56 1.85 -6.54
N ALA A 63 -10.81 1.52 -7.80
CA ALA A 63 -10.21 2.20 -8.95
C ALA A 63 -10.55 3.68 -8.99
N THR A 64 -11.78 4.06 -8.65
CA THR A 64 -12.22 5.45 -8.57
C THR A 64 -11.40 6.22 -7.53
N PHE A 65 -11.25 5.67 -6.33
CA PHE A 65 -10.47 6.32 -5.28
C PHE A 65 -8.98 6.36 -5.60
N VAL A 66 -8.44 5.32 -6.23
CA VAL A 66 -7.04 5.30 -6.68
C VAL A 66 -6.80 6.36 -7.74
N THR A 67 -7.72 6.57 -8.66
CA THR A 67 -7.62 7.64 -9.66
C THR A 67 -7.58 9.02 -9.01
N VAL A 68 -8.42 9.25 -7.99
CA VAL A 68 -8.39 10.51 -7.22
C VAL A 68 -7.02 10.70 -6.56
N VAL A 69 -6.49 9.66 -5.91
CA VAL A 69 -5.18 9.70 -5.27
C VAL A 69 -4.07 9.98 -6.27
N ASP A 70 -4.14 9.37 -7.46
CA ASP A 70 -3.15 9.58 -8.53
C ASP A 70 -3.11 11.05 -8.96
N TYR A 71 -4.27 11.66 -9.17
CA TYR A 71 -4.35 13.08 -9.50
C TYR A 71 -3.85 13.97 -8.36
N VAL A 72 -4.13 13.62 -7.11
CA VAL A 72 -3.63 14.36 -5.95
C VAL A 72 -2.10 14.28 -5.88
N ILE A 73 -1.52 13.09 -6.06
CA ILE A 73 -0.07 12.91 -6.07
C ILE A 73 0.56 13.68 -7.22
N GLN A 74 -0.05 13.68 -8.40
CA GLN A 74 0.42 14.43 -9.55
C GLN A 74 0.42 15.93 -9.29
N ALA A 75 -0.60 16.45 -8.61
CA ALA A 75 -0.70 17.86 -8.25
C ALA A 75 0.30 18.29 -7.18
N VAL A 76 0.59 17.40 -6.21
CA VAL A 76 1.49 17.71 -5.09
C VAL A 76 2.95 17.55 -5.48
N SER A 77 3.31 16.47 -6.16
CA SER A 77 4.71 16.18 -6.52
C SER A 77 4.77 15.34 -7.79
N LEU A 78 5.32 15.94 -8.87
CA LEU A 78 5.56 15.23 -10.12
C LEU A 78 6.65 14.17 -9.99
N ASP A 79 7.66 14.41 -9.16
CA ASP A 79 8.75 13.45 -8.96
C ASP A 79 8.24 12.18 -8.28
N LEU A 80 7.38 12.33 -7.27
CA LEU A 80 6.75 11.21 -6.59
C LEU A 80 5.80 10.46 -7.52
N HIS A 81 5.03 11.19 -8.33
CA HIS A 81 4.14 10.59 -9.33
C HIS A 81 4.93 9.76 -10.34
N ARG A 82 6.07 10.27 -10.84
CA ARG A 82 6.94 9.52 -11.76
C ARG A 82 7.53 8.27 -11.11
N ALA A 83 7.92 8.38 -9.85
CA ALA A 83 8.48 7.25 -9.10
C ALA A 83 7.44 6.16 -8.83
N LEU A 84 6.20 6.54 -8.52
CA LEU A 84 5.13 5.62 -8.10
C LEU A 84 4.12 5.31 -9.21
N GLY A 85 4.17 6.01 -10.35
CA GLY A 85 3.13 5.96 -11.39
C GLY A 85 2.77 4.55 -11.86
N ALA A 86 3.78 3.71 -12.08
CA ALA A 86 3.56 2.32 -12.47
C ALA A 86 2.99 1.46 -11.33
N PHE A 87 3.27 1.84 -10.08
CA PHE A 87 2.90 1.04 -8.90
C PHE A 87 1.56 1.47 -8.29
N ILE A 88 1.06 2.67 -8.63
CA ILE A 88 -0.25 3.13 -8.15
C ILE A 88 -1.36 2.17 -8.60
N SER A 89 -1.25 1.63 -9.80
CA SER A 89 -2.21 0.64 -10.29
C SER A 89 -2.26 -0.63 -9.44
N LEU A 90 -1.17 -0.96 -8.73
CA LEU A 90 -1.14 -2.09 -7.80
C LEU A 90 -2.04 -1.88 -6.58
N ILE A 91 -2.39 -0.63 -6.26
CA ILE A 91 -3.34 -0.34 -5.18
C ILE A 91 -4.73 -0.85 -5.55
N VAL A 92 -5.12 -0.75 -6.82
CA VAL A 92 -6.43 -1.21 -7.29
C VAL A 92 -6.64 -2.70 -7.04
N VAL A 93 -5.61 -3.50 -7.35
CA VAL A 93 -5.66 -4.96 -7.20
C VAL A 93 -5.03 -5.44 -5.88
N ASN A 94 -4.82 -4.54 -4.94
CA ASN A 94 -4.22 -4.84 -3.66
C ASN A 94 -5.10 -5.83 -2.87
N CYS A 95 -4.56 -6.99 -2.59
CA CYS A 95 -5.29 -8.05 -1.88
C CYS A 95 -5.71 -7.64 -0.46
N LEU A 96 -5.00 -6.71 0.17
CA LEU A 96 -5.40 -6.17 1.47
C LEU A 96 -6.71 -5.38 1.36
N ILE A 97 -6.81 -4.48 0.39
CA ILE A 97 -7.99 -3.63 0.20
C ILE A 97 -9.19 -4.48 -0.20
N LEU A 98 -9.02 -5.35 -1.19
CA LEU A 98 -10.07 -6.27 -1.62
C LEU A 98 -10.50 -7.24 -0.52
N GLY A 99 -9.53 -7.81 0.18
CA GLY A 99 -9.80 -8.74 1.26
C GLY A 99 -10.59 -8.11 2.40
N ARG A 100 -10.23 -6.90 2.80
CA ARG A 100 -10.97 -6.19 3.86
C ARG A 100 -12.32 -5.67 3.38
N ALA A 101 -12.43 -5.25 2.13
CA ALA A 101 -13.72 -4.84 1.56
C ALA A 101 -14.72 -6.00 1.58
N GLU A 102 -14.30 -7.17 1.19
CA GLU A 102 -15.18 -8.34 1.15
C GLU A 102 -15.39 -8.97 2.53
N ALA A 103 -14.31 -9.15 3.30
CA ALA A 103 -14.39 -9.87 4.58
C ALA A 103 -15.05 -9.06 5.70
N PHE A 104 -14.86 -7.76 5.72
CA PHE A 104 -15.30 -6.91 6.83
C PHE A 104 -16.30 -5.83 6.40
N ALA A 105 -15.96 -4.97 5.43
CA ALA A 105 -16.78 -3.82 5.07
C ALA A 105 -18.15 -4.21 4.51
N SER A 106 -18.26 -5.31 3.80
CA SER A 106 -19.52 -5.80 3.26
C SER A 106 -20.49 -6.34 4.31
N ARG A 107 -20.01 -6.60 5.52
CA ARG A 107 -20.80 -7.21 6.61
C ARG A 107 -21.04 -6.28 7.79
N ASN A 108 -20.26 -5.21 7.92
CA ASN A 108 -20.27 -4.34 9.09
C ASN A 108 -20.71 -2.92 8.74
N PRO A 109 -21.18 -2.11 9.72
CA PRO A 109 -21.55 -0.72 9.48
C PRO A 109 -20.34 0.14 9.10
N VAL A 110 -20.62 1.31 8.52
CA VAL A 110 -19.60 2.24 8.00
C VAL A 110 -18.58 2.65 9.06
N GLY A 111 -19.02 2.95 10.27
CA GLY A 111 -18.14 3.38 11.36
C GLY A 111 -17.07 2.34 11.71
N LEU A 112 -17.50 1.08 11.88
CA LEU A 112 -16.57 -0.03 12.17
C LEU A 112 -15.65 -0.32 10.99
N SER A 113 -16.16 -0.19 9.76
CA SER A 113 -15.36 -0.41 8.54
C SER A 113 -14.25 0.63 8.39
N ILE A 114 -14.50 1.89 8.75
CA ILE A 114 -13.47 2.94 8.75
C ILE A 114 -12.42 2.65 9.83
N LEU A 115 -12.83 2.26 11.03
CA LEU A 115 -11.89 1.90 12.10
C LEU A 115 -11.01 0.71 11.71
N ASP A 116 -11.60 -0.30 11.08
CA ASP A 116 -10.86 -1.45 10.56
C ASP A 116 -9.85 -1.02 9.48
N GLY A 117 -10.27 -0.16 8.56
CA GLY A 117 -9.41 0.40 7.52
C GLY A 117 -8.23 1.17 8.09
N LEU A 118 -8.47 2.00 9.11
CA LEU A 118 -7.41 2.75 9.80
C LEU A 118 -6.41 1.80 10.47
N GLY A 119 -6.89 0.81 11.22
CA GLY A 119 -6.03 -0.13 11.93
C GLY A 119 -5.15 -0.95 10.97
N ASN A 120 -5.77 -1.53 9.95
CA ASN A 120 -5.04 -2.34 8.97
C ASN A 120 -4.12 -1.49 8.09
N GLY A 121 -4.57 -0.30 7.70
CA GLY A 121 -3.77 0.62 6.90
C GLY A 121 -2.53 1.13 7.63
N MET A 122 -2.66 1.44 8.92
CA MET A 122 -1.50 1.81 9.74
C MET A 122 -0.52 0.65 9.91
N GLY A 123 -1.02 -0.57 10.12
CA GLY A 123 -0.18 -1.76 10.15
C GLY A 123 0.56 -1.98 8.84
N PHE A 124 -0.11 -1.77 7.73
CA PHE A 124 0.48 -1.85 6.39
C PHE A 124 1.56 -0.78 6.17
N CYS A 125 1.31 0.47 6.59
CA CYS A 125 2.29 1.55 6.54
C CYS A 125 3.55 1.21 7.34
N LEU A 126 3.39 0.71 8.56
CA LEU A 126 4.51 0.31 9.42
C LEU A 126 5.34 -0.80 8.78
N ALA A 127 4.67 -1.80 8.21
CA ALA A 127 5.35 -2.90 7.52
C ALA A 127 6.15 -2.41 6.31
N LEU A 128 5.53 -1.59 5.46
CA LEU A 128 6.19 -1.00 4.29
C LEU A 128 7.39 -0.14 4.71
N PHE A 129 7.21 0.70 5.71
CA PHE A 129 8.28 1.57 6.20
C PHE A 129 9.44 0.75 6.76
N SER A 130 9.15 -0.26 7.59
CA SER A 130 10.17 -1.14 8.16
C SER A 130 10.97 -1.87 7.08
N LEU A 131 10.27 -2.49 6.13
CA LEU A 131 10.92 -3.20 5.02
C LEU A 131 11.69 -2.25 4.11
N GLY A 132 11.11 -1.08 3.81
CA GLY A 132 11.76 -0.06 3.01
C GLY A 132 13.03 0.48 3.67
N ALA A 133 13.00 0.71 4.98
CA ALA A 133 14.17 1.15 5.74
C ALA A 133 15.28 0.11 5.71
N VAL A 134 14.96 -1.16 5.99
CA VAL A 134 15.95 -2.25 5.97
C VAL A 134 16.57 -2.39 4.58
N ARG A 135 15.73 -2.42 3.54
CA ARG A 135 16.21 -2.57 2.16
C ARG A 135 17.05 -1.38 1.70
N GLU A 136 16.66 -0.17 2.08
CA GLU A 136 17.42 1.03 1.74
C GLU A 136 18.79 1.03 2.45
N ILE A 137 18.83 0.68 3.73
CA ILE A 137 20.07 0.60 4.50
C ILE A 137 21.01 -0.46 3.91
N LEU A 138 20.50 -1.66 3.63
CA LEU A 138 21.31 -2.76 3.09
C LEU A 138 21.67 -2.60 1.61
N GLY A 139 20.78 -1.98 0.83
CA GLY A 139 20.98 -1.83 -0.61
C GLY A 139 21.85 -0.65 -0.99
N ALA A 140 21.60 0.51 -0.40
CA ALA A 140 22.28 1.75 -0.74
C ALA A 140 23.20 2.29 0.37
N GLY A 141 23.14 1.72 1.56
CA GLY A 141 23.89 2.22 2.73
C GLY A 141 23.42 3.59 3.21
N SER A 142 22.21 4.00 2.82
CA SER A 142 21.64 5.30 3.17
C SER A 142 20.23 5.14 3.71
N PHE A 143 19.77 6.14 4.46
CA PHE A 143 18.42 6.20 4.98
C PHE A 143 17.87 7.62 4.75
N PHE A 144 16.77 7.75 4.02
CA PHE A 144 16.17 9.05 3.60
C PHE A 144 17.17 9.98 2.90
N GLY A 145 18.10 9.42 2.13
CA GLY A 145 19.11 10.20 1.44
C GLY A 145 20.34 10.57 2.29
N ILE A 146 20.37 10.12 3.55
CA ILE A 146 21.51 10.31 4.45
C ILE A 146 22.37 9.05 4.39
N SER A 147 23.65 9.18 3.96
CA SER A 147 24.56 8.04 3.93
C SER A 147 24.97 7.63 5.33
N LEU A 148 24.61 6.41 5.74
CA LEU A 148 24.96 5.87 7.05
C LEU A 148 26.34 5.21 7.05
N PHE A 149 26.73 4.58 5.93
CA PHE A 149 27.97 3.81 5.83
C PHE A 149 29.07 4.52 5.03
N GLY A 150 28.79 5.74 4.54
CA GLY A 150 29.75 6.51 3.75
C GLY A 150 29.86 6.07 2.29
N ALA A 151 30.74 6.77 1.54
CA ALA A 151 30.86 6.60 0.08
C ALA A 151 31.53 5.28 -0.33
N SER A 152 32.20 4.57 0.60
CA SER A 152 32.91 3.32 0.33
C SER A 152 32.05 2.07 0.51
N PHE A 153 30.79 2.21 0.96
CA PHE A 153 29.92 1.08 1.14
C PHE A 153 29.38 0.58 -0.21
N GLN A 154 29.67 -0.66 -0.53
CA GLN A 154 29.10 -1.32 -1.70
C GLN A 154 27.81 -2.02 -1.26
N GLY A 155 26.66 -1.45 -1.63
CA GLY A 155 25.37 -2.02 -1.31
C GLY A 155 25.10 -3.36 -2.01
N TRP A 156 24.27 -4.16 -1.40
CA TRP A 156 23.79 -5.40 -2.02
C TRP A 156 22.75 -5.07 -3.09
N VAL A 157 23.16 -5.21 -4.37
CA VAL A 157 22.27 -4.94 -5.50
C VAL A 157 20.99 -5.80 -5.44
N VAL A 158 21.09 -7.01 -4.90
CA VAL A 158 19.96 -7.93 -4.72
C VAL A 158 18.85 -7.30 -3.86
N MET A 159 19.22 -6.48 -2.87
CA MET A 159 18.23 -5.81 -2.00
C MET A 159 17.45 -4.69 -2.70
N ILE A 160 18.00 -4.12 -3.77
CA ILE A 160 17.32 -3.10 -4.57
C ILE A 160 16.28 -3.73 -5.49
N LEU A 161 16.54 -4.96 -5.94
CA LEU A 161 15.65 -5.70 -6.81
C LEU A 161 14.40 -6.20 -6.06
N PRO A 162 13.27 -6.43 -6.74
CA PRO A 162 12.07 -6.98 -6.10
C PRO A 162 12.31 -8.30 -5.37
N SER A 163 13.28 -9.10 -5.83
CA SER A 163 13.68 -10.34 -5.18
C SER A 163 14.23 -10.11 -3.77
N GLY A 164 14.83 -8.96 -3.50
CA GLY A 164 15.32 -8.59 -2.17
C GLY A 164 14.22 -8.51 -1.12
N GLY A 165 12.99 -8.21 -1.54
CA GLY A 165 11.83 -8.21 -0.66
C GLY A 165 11.53 -9.57 -0.03
N PHE A 166 11.85 -10.65 -0.74
CA PHE A 166 11.68 -12.00 -0.22
C PHE A 166 12.73 -12.37 0.84
N PHE A 167 13.92 -11.76 0.77
CA PHE A 167 14.99 -12.02 1.74
C PHE A 167 14.85 -11.17 3.01
N THR A 168 14.03 -10.12 2.97
CA THR A 168 13.79 -9.23 4.09
C THR A 168 12.55 -9.62 4.87
#